data_d22e1ba597318c39550d121add514033
#
_entry.id   d22e1ba597318c39550d121add514033
#
_cell.length_a   1.000
_cell.length_b   1.000
_cell.length_c   1.000
_cell.angle_alpha   90.00
_cell.angle_beta   90.00
_cell.angle_gamma   90.00
#
_symmetry.space_group_name_H-M   'P 1'
#
loop_
_entity.id
_entity.type
_entity.pdbx_description
1 polymer ?
#
loop_
_entity_poly.entity_id
_entity_poly.type
_entity_poly.pdbx_seq_one_letter_code
_entity_poly.pdbx_strand_id
1 'polypeptide(L)' 'LFTNSKISEGAVVKDTVIMNDVKVGKNVHLNRCLVQDGVKIPDGVTLGDPKSDKILLVTKKVVSEVE' A
#
# COMPACT_ATOMS: atom_id res chain seq x y z
N LEU A 1 5.29 5.48 8.12
CA LEU A 1 6.24 4.46 7.66
C LEU A 1 6.98 3.85 8.83
N PHE A 2 6.87 2.56 9.01
CA PHE A 2 7.59 1.87 10.07
C PHE A 2 8.86 1.20 9.55
N THR A 3 9.50 0.42 10.42
CA THR A 3 10.83 -0.15 10.19
C THR A 3 10.87 -1.13 9.02
N ASN A 4 11.96 -1.10 8.24
CA ASN A 4 12.22 -2.01 7.12
C ASN A 4 11.21 -1.94 5.97
N SER A 5 10.47 -0.85 5.87
CA SER A 5 9.56 -0.65 4.75
C SER A 5 10.28 0.06 3.61
N LYS A 6 9.96 -0.33 2.39
CA LYS A 6 10.56 0.27 1.19
C LYS A 6 9.48 0.74 0.24
N ILE A 7 9.66 1.94 -0.29
CA ILE A 7 8.77 2.51 -1.29
C ILE A 7 9.60 2.76 -2.55
N SER A 8 9.18 2.15 -3.64
CA SER A 8 9.90 2.24 -4.90
C SER A 8 9.62 3.53 -5.62
N GLU A 9 10.41 3.81 -6.65
CA GLU A 9 10.32 5.03 -7.44
C GLU A 9 8.95 5.19 -8.09
N GLY A 10 8.43 6.42 -8.07
CA GLY A 10 7.15 6.74 -8.69
C GLY A 10 5.93 6.37 -7.85
N ALA A 11 6.10 5.76 -6.70
CA ALA A 11 4.98 5.44 -5.82
C ALA A 11 4.44 6.70 -5.15
N VAL A 12 3.12 6.80 -5.05
CA VAL A 12 2.44 7.88 -4.36
C VAL A 12 1.68 7.30 -3.18
N VAL A 13 1.97 7.80 -1.99
CA VAL A 13 1.35 7.31 -0.75
C VAL A 13 0.70 8.51 -0.06
N LYS A 14 -0.62 8.49 0.07
CA LYS A 14 -1.38 9.57 0.69
C LYS A 14 -2.27 9.02 1.80
N ASP A 15 -2.24 9.68 2.96
CA ASP A 15 -3.09 9.34 4.10
C ASP A 15 -3.06 7.84 4.43
N THR A 16 -1.87 7.24 4.32
CA THR A 16 -1.68 5.80 4.42
C THR A 16 -0.71 5.49 5.55
N VAL A 17 -1.04 4.49 6.34
CA VAL A 17 -0.15 3.93 7.35
C VAL A 17 0.46 2.66 6.78
N ILE A 18 1.78 2.61 6.78
CA ILE A 18 2.54 1.44 6.30
C ILE A 18 3.26 0.83 7.50
N MET A 19 2.95 -0.41 7.78
CA MET A 19 3.52 -1.14 8.91
C MET A 19 4.95 -1.63 8.61
N ASN A 20 5.45 -2.59 9.38
CA ASN A 20 6.82 -3.07 9.23
C ASN A 20 6.98 -4.03 8.05
N ASP A 21 8.18 -4.05 7.46
CA ASP A 21 8.55 -5.01 6.41
C ASP A 21 7.64 -4.99 5.18
N VAL A 22 7.08 -3.83 4.85
CA VAL A 22 6.23 -3.64 3.68
C VAL A 22 7.09 -3.21 2.50
N LYS A 23 6.81 -3.76 1.33
CA LYS A 23 7.46 -3.36 0.09
C LYS A 23 6.41 -2.83 -0.88
N VAL A 24 6.59 -1.60 -1.31
CA VAL A 24 5.70 -0.93 -2.26
C VAL A 24 6.42 -0.85 -3.61
N GLY A 25 5.79 -1.39 -4.63
CA GLY A 25 6.35 -1.43 -5.98
C GLY A 25 6.38 -0.06 -6.65
N LYS A 26 6.88 -0.04 -7.89
CA LYS A 26 6.99 1.19 -8.67
C LYS A 26 5.62 1.64 -9.15
N ASN A 27 5.40 2.96 -9.16
CA ASN A 27 4.18 3.56 -9.68
C ASN A 27 2.91 3.05 -8.97
N VAL A 28 3.03 2.70 -7.70
CA VAL A 28 1.91 2.29 -6.86
C VAL A 28 1.25 3.54 -6.29
N HIS A 29 -0.06 3.55 -6.28
CA HIS A 29 -0.84 4.65 -5.69
C HIS A 29 -1.65 4.12 -4.51
N LEU A 30 -1.37 4.64 -3.33
CA LEU A 30 -2.08 4.27 -2.10
C LEU A 30 -2.81 5.50 -1.55
N ASN A 31 -4.09 5.35 -1.31
CA ASN A 31 -4.93 6.42 -0.77
C ASN A 31 -5.76 5.88 0.39
N ARG A 32 -5.58 6.46 1.57
CA ARG A 32 -6.31 6.08 2.78
C ARG A 32 -6.28 4.59 3.06
N CYS A 33 -5.07 4.03 3.05
CA CYS A 33 -4.86 2.61 3.28
C CYS A 33 -4.13 2.36 4.60
N LEU A 34 -4.35 1.20 5.17
CA LEU A 34 -3.52 0.67 6.24
C LEU A 34 -2.89 -0.61 5.73
N VAL A 35 -1.58 -0.59 5.51
CA VAL A 35 -0.84 -1.73 4.97
C VAL A 35 -0.24 -2.53 6.12
N GLN A 36 -0.61 -3.78 6.25
CA GLN A 36 -0.14 -4.65 7.33
C GLN A 36 1.30 -5.11 7.14
N ASP A 37 1.88 -5.65 8.21
CA ASP A 37 3.26 -6.15 8.19
C ASP A 37 3.47 -7.20 7.10
N GLY A 38 4.62 -7.12 6.45
CA GLY A 38 5.06 -8.12 5.49
C GLY A 38 4.33 -8.12 4.15
N VAL A 39 3.48 -7.14 3.90
CA VAL A 39 2.75 -7.05 2.63
C VAL A 39 3.69 -6.57 1.52
N LYS A 40 3.61 -7.20 0.36
CA LYS A 40 4.32 -6.75 -0.84
C LYS A 40 3.29 -6.31 -1.86
N ILE A 41 3.44 -5.08 -2.33
CA ILE A 41 2.53 -4.50 -3.32
C ILE A 41 3.23 -4.50 -4.67
N PRO A 42 2.65 -5.17 -5.69
CA PRO A 42 3.27 -5.22 -7.03
C PRO A 42 3.29 -3.86 -7.70
N ASP A 43 4.12 -3.73 -8.72
CA ASP A 43 4.24 -2.48 -9.49
C ASP A 43 2.91 -2.13 -10.18
N GLY A 44 2.62 -0.84 -10.23
CA GLY A 44 1.47 -0.33 -10.97
C GLY A 44 0.10 -0.52 -10.31
N VAL A 45 0.07 -0.96 -9.06
CA VAL A 45 -1.20 -1.19 -8.35
C VAL A 45 -1.72 0.12 -7.75
N THR A 46 -3.01 0.34 -7.88
CA THR A 46 -3.71 1.46 -7.22
C THR A 46 -4.66 0.90 -6.17
N LEU A 47 -4.50 1.32 -4.95
CA LEU A 47 -5.33 0.87 -3.83
C LEU A 47 -5.92 2.07 -3.10
N GLY A 48 -7.18 1.91 -2.67
CA GLY A 48 -7.90 2.94 -1.94
C GLY A 48 -8.50 4.00 -2.84
N ASP A 49 -9.37 4.81 -2.26
CA ASP A 49 -10.06 5.89 -2.97
C ASP A 49 -9.91 7.17 -2.15
N PRO A 50 -9.30 8.22 -2.70
CA PRO A 50 -9.13 9.48 -1.98
C PRO A 50 -10.45 10.17 -1.64
N LYS A 51 -11.52 9.78 -2.28
CA LYS A 51 -12.86 10.32 -2.02
C LYS A 51 -13.63 9.52 -0.98
N SER A 52 -13.14 8.37 -0.58
CA SER A 52 -13.80 7.52 0.41
C SER A 52 -13.49 7.99 1.82
N ASP A 53 -14.49 7.92 2.70
CA ASP A 53 -14.31 8.17 4.12
C ASP A 53 -13.75 6.98 4.87
N LYS A 54 -13.65 5.84 4.21
CA LYS A 54 -13.20 4.59 4.82
C LYS A 54 -11.76 4.30 4.47
N ILE A 55 -11.05 3.70 5.42
CA ILE A 55 -9.68 3.27 5.23
C ILE A 55 -9.68 1.84 4.72
N LEU A 56 -8.96 1.60 3.63
CA LEU A 56 -8.79 0.25 3.08
C LEU A 56 -7.71 -0.49 3.84
N LEU A 57 -8.06 -1.63 4.41
CA LEU A 57 -7.07 -2.49 5.05
C LEU A 57 -6.39 -3.36 3.99
N VAL A 58 -5.10 -3.15 3.80
CA VAL A 58 -4.33 -3.88 2.80
C VAL A 58 -3.63 -5.05 3.48
N THR A 59 -4.02 -6.25 3.10
CA THR A 59 -3.46 -7.50 3.60
C THR A 59 -2.85 -8.29 2.44
N LYS A 60 -2.16 -9.36 2.75
CA LYS A 60 -1.62 -10.25 1.73
C LYS A 60 -2.73 -10.81 0.83
N LYS A 61 -3.89 -11.05 1.41
CA LYS A 61 -5.04 -11.54 0.66
C LYS A 61 -5.57 -10.52 -0.34
N VAL A 62 -5.68 -9.25 0.07
CA VAL A 62 -6.15 -8.18 -0.80
C VAL A 62 -5.20 -8.01 -2.00
N VAL A 63 -3.90 -8.03 -1.75
CA VAL A 63 -2.90 -7.91 -2.82
C VAL A 63 -2.97 -9.08 -3.78
N SER A 64 -3.17 -10.30 -3.28
CA SER A 64 -3.36 -11.48 -4.13
C SER A 64 -4.56 -11.35 -5.05
N GLU A 65 -5.65 -10.77 -4.55
CA GLU A 65 -6.85 -10.57 -5.35
C GLU A 65 -6.68 -9.53 -6.45
N VAL A 66 -5.81 -8.54 -6.22
CA VAL A 66 -5.55 -7.48 -7.19
C VAL A 66 -4.69 -7.97 -8.35
N GLU A 67 -3.81 -8.90 -8.09
CA GLU A 67 -2.96 -9.48 -9.12
C GLU A 67 -3.77 -10.35 -10.10
#